data_57b976ca2d2e9eeb2811a9e1820cf9e3
#
_entry.id   57b976ca2d2e9eeb2811a9e1820cf9e3
#
_cell.length_a   1.000
_cell.length_b   1.000
_cell.length_c   1.000
_cell.angle_alpha   90.00
_cell.angle_beta   90.00
_cell.angle_gamma   90.00
#
_symmetry.space_group_name_H-M   'P 1'
#
loop_
_entity.id
_entity.type
_entity.pdbx_description
1 polymer ?
#
loop_
_entity_poly.entity_id
_entity_poly.type
_entity_poly.pdbx_seq_one_letter_code
_entity_poly.pdbx_strand_id
1 'polypeptide(L)'
;MIELKNVSFGYGETPLFNGLTCAFEDGKLTCVVGPNGSGKSTCLKLCVRLLRPEAGEIAVDGRPVSTYDARAFARALAFLPQSRPLPAITVRSLVSHGRFAYLGLSHRLRPADEEAVESALRETGMLDCAARELRTLSGGQRQKAYLAMLIAQGAQNLLLDEPMTYLDVRHQLELLELLRALRDAGKCVVMVMHDLALACEAGDRALLLHEGAPLYDGPAAALLASGCVETAFGVRPRPGGVRFERA
;
A
#
# COMPACT_ATOMS: atom_id res chain seq x y z
N MET A 1 -11.27 6.65 1.76
CA MET A 1 -10.83 6.75 3.18
C MET A 1 -10.95 5.39 3.87
N ILE A 2 -9.97 4.99 4.72
CA ILE A 2 -9.98 3.74 5.50
C ILE A 2 -9.88 4.08 6.98
N GLU A 3 -10.73 3.47 7.82
CA GLU A 3 -10.75 3.68 9.27
C GLU A 3 -10.64 2.37 10.01
N LEU A 4 -9.80 2.33 11.04
CA LEU A 4 -9.73 1.26 12.03
C LEU A 4 -10.16 1.84 13.38
N LYS A 5 -11.14 1.20 14.04
CA LYS A 5 -11.71 1.66 15.32
C LYS A 5 -11.62 0.55 16.36
N ASN A 6 -10.77 0.74 17.36
CA ASN A 6 -10.55 -0.18 18.47
C ASN A 6 -10.27 -1.64 18.02
N VAL A 7 -9.45 -1.79 16.96
CA VAL A 7 -9.17 -3.09 16.35
C VAL A 7 -8.21 -3.89 17.22
N SER A 8 -8.63 -5.08 17.64
CA SER A 8 -7.80 -6.05 18.35
C SER A 8 -7.55 -7.28 17.45
N PHE A 9 -6.32 -7.78 17.48
CA PHE A 9 -5.90 -8.93 16.68
C PHE A 9 -4.64 -9.57 17.27
N GLY A 10 -4.56 -10.90 17.22
CA GLY A 10 -3.37 -11.67 17.56
C GLY A 10 -3.14 -12.85 16.61
N TYR A 11 -1.94 -13.40 16.63
CA TYR A 11 -1.60 -14.65 15.96
C TYR A 11 -1.62 -15.80 16.99
N GLY A 12 -2.67 -16.61 16.97
CA GLY A 12 -2.90 -17.62 18.00
C GLY A 12 -3.06 -16.96 19.36
N GLU A 13 -2.25 -17.36 20.35
CA GLU A 13 -2.29 -16.79 21.70
C GLU A 13 -1.44 -15.51 21.86
N THR A 14 -0.74 -15.06 20.81
CA THR A 14 0.13 -13.89 20.87
C THR A 14 -0.62 -12.64 20.40
N PRO A 15 -1.04 -11.73 21.30
CA PRO A 15 -1.70 -10.50 20.92
C PRO A 15 -0.72 -9.59 20.16
N LEU A 16 -1.21 -8.93 19.13
CA LEU A 16 -0.45 -7.95 18.38
C LEU A 16 -1.06 -6.55 18.49
N PHE A 17 -2.35 -6.43 18.24
CA PHE A 17 -3.09 -5.18 18.42
C PHE A 17 -4.07 -5.30 19.56
N ASN A 18 -4.12 -4.26 20.39
CA ASN A 18 -5.10 -4.15 21.48
C ASN A 18 -5.78 -2.77 21.39
N GLY A 19 -6.83 -2.68 20.58
CA GLY A 19 -7.57 -1.44 20.38
C GLY A 19 -6.92 -0.46 19.40
N LEU A 20 -6.23 -0.96 18.35
CA LEU A 20 -5.64 -0.11 17.31
C LEU A 20 -6.71 0.80 16.67
N THR A 21 -6.47 2.11 16.74
CA THR A 21 -7.33 3.13 16.13
C THR A 21 -6.47 4.06 15.29
N CYS A 22 -6.74 4.13 13.99
CA CYS A 22 -6.08 5.03 13.03
C CYS A 22 -6.96 5.22 11.79
N ALA A 23 -6.62 6.22 10.95
CA ALA A 23 -7.33 6.47 9.71
C ALA A 23 -6.36 6.81 8.58
N PHE A 24 -6.72 6.42 7.36
CA PHE A 24 -6.03 6.76 6.12
C PHE A 24 -6.97 7.59 5.24
N GLU A 25 -6.58 8.83 4.98
CA GLU A 25 -7.43 9.85 4.37
C GLU A 25 -7.35 9.82 2.83
N ASP A 26 -8.43 10.21 2.18
CA ASP A 26 -8.45 10.45 0.73
C ASP A 26 -7.56 11.65 0.37
N GLY A 27 -6.93 11.59 -0.80
CA GLY A 27 -6.01 12.64 -1.26
C GLY A 27 -4.74 12.74 -0.40
N LYS A 28 -4.39 11.67 0.33
CA LYS A 28 -3.16 11.61 1.14
C LYS A 28 -2.35 10.36 0.82
N LEU A 29 -1.02 10.53 0.82
CA LEU A 29 -0.06 9.44 0.87
C LEU A 29 0.39 9.25 2.32
N THR A 30 -0.07 8.16 2.95
CA THR A 30 0.32 7.81 4.31
C THR A 30 1.40 6.73 4.31
N CYS A 31 2.55 7.04 4.91
CA CYS A 31 3.64 6.09 5.11
C CYS A 31 3.48 5.38 6.46
N VAL A 32 3.29 4.07 6.43
CA VAL A 32 3.26 3.23 7.64
C VAL A 32 4.67 2.73 7.91
N VAL A 33 5.25 3.14 9.03
CA VAL A 33 6.63 2.82 9.44
C VAL A 33 6.65 2.17 10.82
N GLY A 34 7.79 1.60 11.20
CA GLY A 34 7.97 0.97 12.51
C GLY A 34 8.97 -0.18 12.46
N PRO A 35 9.44 -0.67 13.61
CA PRO A 35 10.33 -1.82 13.69
C PRO A 35 9.74 -3.08 13.07
N ASN A 36 10.59 -4.09 12.82
CA ASN A 36 10.11 -5.41 12.40
C ASN A 36 9.23 -6.01 13.51
N GLY A 37 8.12 -6.63 13.13
CA GLY A 37 7.16 -7.18 14.09
C GLY A 37 6.17 -6.17 14.69
N SER A 38 6.26 -4.86 14.40
CA SER A 38 5.33 -3.85 14.95
C SER A 38 3.88 -3.94 14.41
N GLY A 39 3.62 -4.79 13.41
CA GLY A 39 2.28 -5.02 12.88
C GLY A 39 1.94 -4.30 11.57
N LYS A 40 2.88 -3.60 10.91
CA LYS A 40 2.62 -2.85 9.66
C LYS A 40 1.88 -3.64 8.60
N SER A 41 2.45 -4.75 8.14
CA SER A 41 1.81 -5.62 7.14
C SER A 41 0.52 -6.26 7.64
N THR A 42 0.43 -6.54 8.96
CA THR A 42 -0.78 -7.07 9.59
C THR A 42 -1.92 -6.04 9.57
N CYS A 43 -1.61 -4.77 9.83
CA CYS A 43 -2.57 -3.68 9.70
C CYS A 43 -3.15 -3.61 8.28
N LEU A 44 -2.30 -3.65 7.24
CA LEU A 44 -2.78 -3.68 5.86
C LEU A 44 -3.61 -4.93 5.56
N LYS A 45 -3.16 -6.13 6.00
CA LYS A 45 -3.88 -7.39 5.80
C LYS A 45 -5.27 -7.41 6.46
N LEU A 46 -5.43 -6.76 7.59
CA LEU A 46 -6.73 -6.56 8.24
C LEU A 46 -7.62 -5.64 7.40
N CYS A 47 -7.10 -4.51 6.90
CA CYS A 47 -7.84 -3.59 6.04
C CYS A 47 -8.36 -4.29 4.77
N VAL A 48 -7.59 -5.22 4.19
CA VAL A 48 -7.96 -5.94 2.95
C VAL A 48 -8.69 -7.27 3.20
N ARG A 49 -9.12 -7.56 4.43
CA ARG A 49 -9.85 -8.77 4.80
C ARG A 49 -9.09 -10.08 4.59
N LEU A 50 -7.75 -10.04 4.47
CA LEU A 50 -6.90 -11.23 4.50
C LEU A 50 -6.76 -11.79 5.93
N LEU A 51 -6.97 -10.93 6.93
CA LEU A 51 -7.07 -11.29 8.33
C LEU A 51 -8.40 -10.74 8.87
N ARG A 52 -8.93 -11.38 9.92
CA ARG A 52 -10.16 -10.95 10.57
C ARG A 52 -9.82 -10.42 11.97
N PRO A 53 -10.26 -9.21 12.34
CA PRO A 53 -10.06 -8.71 13.70
C PRO A 53 -10.87 -9.53 14.71
N GLU A 54 -10.36 -9.65 15.93
CA GLU A 54 -11.03 -10.28 17.06
C GLU A 54 -12.07 -9.34 17.67
N ALA A 55 -11.76 -8.04 17.68
CA ALA A 55 -12.65 -6.99 18.15
C ALA A 55 -12.41 -5.69 17.36
N GLY A 56 -13.35 -4.75 17.48
CA GLY A 56 -13.32 -3.48 16.77
C GLY A 56 -13.90 -3.56 15.36
N GLU A 57 -13.79 -2.46 14.63
CA GLU A 57 -14.37 -2.31 13.31
C GLU A 57 -13.36 -1.72 12.33
N ILE A 58 -13.42 -2.18 11.08
CA ILE A 58 -12.67 -1.60 9.95
C ILE A 58 -13.69 -1.17 8.91
N ALA A 59 -13.60 0.09 8.47
CA ALA A 59 -14.45 0.66 7.45
C ALA A 59 -13.63 1.18 6.25
N VAL A 60 -14.19 1.05 5.06
CA VAL A 60 -13.69 1.62 3.81
C VAL A 60 -14.80 2.48 3.23
N ASP A 61 -14.49 3.74 2.93
CA ASP A 61 -15.45 4.73 2.41
C ASP A 61 -16.73 4.81 3.27
N GLY A 62 -16.55 4.81 4.61
CA GLY A 62 -17.62 4.89 5.59
C GLY A 62 -18.46 3.61 5.75
N ARG A 63 -18.12 2.52 5.06
CA ARG A 63 -18.85 1.26 5.10
C ARG A 63 -17.99 0.16 5.76
N PRO A 64 -18.51 -0.59 6.76
CA PRO A 64 -17.79 -1.71 7.37
C PRO A 64 -17.34 -2.73 6.31
N VAL A 65 -16.06 -3.13 6.36
CA VAL A 65 -15.50 -4.06 5.36
C VAL A 65 -16.23 -5.40 5.32
N SER A 66 -16.80 -5.84 6.44
CA SER A 66 -17.58 -7.08 6.55
C SER A 66 -18.86 -7.09 5.74
N THR A 67 -19.41 -5.92 5.36
CA THR A 67 -20.68 -5.77 4.67
C THR A 67 -20.54 -5.71 3.14
N TYR A 68 -19.31 -5.59 2.64
CA TYR A 68 -19.05 -5.59 1.20
C TYR A 68 -19.16 -7.00 0.61
N ASP A 69 -19.79 -7.15 -0.54
CA ASP A 69 -19.53 -8.29 -1.39
C ASP A 69 -18.11 -8.23 -2.00
N ALA A 70 -17.63 -9.35 -2.51
CA ALA A 70 -16.24 -9.45 -2.99
C ALA A 70 -15.93 -8.48 -4.16
N ARG A 71 -16.89 -8.26 -5.06
CA ARG A 71 -16.69 -7.38 -6.23
C ARG A 71 -16.72 -5.91 -5.83
N ALA A 72 -17.69 -5.52 -5.00
CA ALA A 72 -17.78 -4.15 -4.50
C ALA A 72 -16.52 -3.82 -3.67
N PHE A 73 -16.03 -4.74 -2.83
CA PHE A 73 -14.81 -4.55 -2.06
C PHE A 73 -13.58 -4.38 -2.96
N ALA A 74 -13.43 -5.24 -3.98
CA ALA A 74 -12.33 -5.12 -4.93
C ALA A 74 -12.37 -3.85 -5.79
N ARG A 75 -13.52 -3.18 -5.93
CA ARG A 75 -13.60 -1.85 -6.57
C ARG A 75 -13.29 -0.70 -5.61
N ALA A 76 -13.52 -0.89 -4.33
CA ALA A 76 -13.25 0.12 -3.31
C ALA A 76 -11.78 0.16 -2.89
N LEU A 77 -11.11 -1.01 -2.85
CA LEU A 77 -9.77 -1.14 -2.30
C LEU A 77 -8.92 -2.10 -3.13
N ALA A 78 -7.70 -1.65 -3.47
CA ALA A 78 -6.67 -2.43 -4.15
C ALA A 78 -5.48 -2.66 -3.22
N PHE A 79 -4.86 -3.83 -3.30
CA PHE A 79 -3.76 -4.22 -2.44
C PHE A 79 -2.59 -4.81 -3.23
N LEU A 80 -1.40 -4.30 -2.95
CA LEU A 80 -0.15 -4.84 -3.46
C LEU A 80 0.63 -5.48 -2.30
N PRO A 81 0.65 -6.81 -2.17
CA PRO A 81 1.41 -7.47 -1.11
C PRO A 81 2.92 -7.44 -1.38
N GLN A 82 3.72 -7.59 -0.32
CA GLN A 82 5.17 -7.65 -0.37
C GLN A 82 5.66 -8.81 -1.26
N SER A 83 5.15 -10.01 -1.03
CA SER A 83 5.47 -11.21 -1.83
C SER A 83 4.39 -11.47 -2.86
N ARG A 84 4.80 -11.71 -4.09
CA ARG A 84 3.89 -11.91 -5.23
C ARG A 84 4.31 -13.11 -6.06
N PRO A 85 3.35 -13.90 -6.55
CA PRO A 85 3.64 -15.00 -7.47
C PRO A 85 4.24 -14.47 -8.76
N LEU A 86 5.05 -15.28 -9.43
CA LEU A 86 5.60 -14.97 -10.75
C LEU A 86 5.02 -15.95 -11.79
N PRO A 87 3.76 -15.77 -12.21
CA PRO A 87 3.12 -16.67 -13.16
C PRO A 87 3.70 -16.52 -14.57
N ALA A 88 3.53 -17.56 -15.39
CA ALA A 88 3.92 -17.55 -16.81
C ALA A 88 2.81 -16.90 -17.66
N ILE A 89 2.60 -15.62 -17.48
CA ILE A 89 1.63 -14.81 -18.22
C ILE A 89 2.28 -13.51 -18.72
N THR A 90 1.66 -12.88 -19.72
CA THR A 90 2.13 -11.59 -20.23
C THR A 90 1.80 -10.47 -19.26
N VAL A 91 2.50 -9.33 -19.40
CA VAL A 91 2.22 -8.10 -18.65
C VAL A 91 0.76 -7.67 -18.87
N ARG A 92 0.28 -7.64 -20.12
CA ARG A 92 -1.12 -7.29 -20.45
C ARG A 92 -2.09 -8.22 -19.72
N SER A 93 -1.84 -9.52 -19.72
CA SER A 93 -2.68 -10.49 -19.01
C SER A 93 -2.72 -10.20 -17.51
N LEU A 94 -1.56 -9.94 -16.87
CA LEU A 94 -1.52 -9.54 -15.46
C LEU A 94 -2.35 -8.29 -15.19
N VAL A 95 -2.15 -7.22 -15.99
CA VAL A 95 -2.85 -5.95 -15.79
C VAL A 95 -4.36 -6.10 -15.98
N SER A 96 -4.77 -6.97 -16.90
CA SER A 96 -6.19 -7.30 -17.11
C SER A 96 -6.85 -7.94 -15.87
N HIS A 97 -6.09 -8.62 -15.00
CA HIS A 97 -6.64 -9.14 -13.74
C HIS A 97 -7.17 -8.04 -12.82
N GLY A 98 -6.64 -6.82 -12.91
CA GLY A 98 -7.20 -5.66 -12.20
C GLY A 98 -8.68 -5.40 -12.55
N ARG A 99 -9.14 -5.83 -13.73
CA ARG A 99 -10.51 -5.64 -14.18
C ARG A 99 -11.48 -6.76 -13.77
N PHE A 100 -11.03 -7.82 -13.09
CA PHE A 100 -11.89 -8.95 -12.73
C PHE A 100 -13.13 -8.57 -11.91
N ALA A 101 -13.04 -7.56 -11.06
CA ALA A 101 -14.17 -7.06 -10.29
C ALA A 101 -15.29 -6.43 -11.15
N TYR A 102 -15.00 -6.10 -12.42
CA TYR A 102 -15.92 -5.46 -13.35
C TYR A 102 -16.51 -6.41 -14.39
N LEU A 103 -15.93 -7.61 -14.53
CA LEU A 103 -16.35 -8.58 -15.52
C LEU A 103 -17.73 -9.16 -15.19
N GLY A 104 -18.57 -9.29 -16.22
CA GLY A 104 -19.85 -10.01 -16.15
C GLY A 104 -19.67 -11.54 -16.23
N LEU A 105 -20.76 -12.26 -16.45
CA LEU A 105 -20.78 -13.71 -16.56
C LEU A 105 -19.90 -14.25 -17.71
N SER A 106 -19.70 -13.46 -18.77
CA SER A 106 -18.86 -13.85 -19.91
C SER A 106 -17.36 -13.85 -19.62
N HIS A 107 -16.92 -13.28 -18.50
CA HIS A 107 -15.51 -13.07 -18.15
C HIS A 107 -14.67 -12.38 -19.26
N ARG A 108 -15.34 -11.68 -20.19
CA ARG A 108 -14.67 -10.94 -21.28
C ARG A 108 -14.52 -9.47 -20.90
N LEU A 109 -13.36 -8.89 -21.24
CA LEU A 109 -13.13 -7.47 -21.14
C LEU A 109 -14.06 -6.73 -22.09
N ARG A 110 -14.67 -5.66 -21.62
CA ARG A 110 -15.43 -4.71 -22.44
C ARG A 110 -14.47 -3.62 -22.93
N PRO A 111 -14.84 -2.82 -23.95
CA PRO A 111 -13.97 -1.74 -24.44
C PRO A 111 -13.46 -0.81 -23.33
N ALA A 112 -14.32 -0.46 -22.36
CA ALA A 112 -13.90 0.36 -21.21
C ALA A 112 -12.89 -0.34 -20.28
N ASP A 113 -12.93 -1.66 -20.18
CA ASP A 113 -11.97 -2.43 -19.40
C ASP A 113 -10.62 -2.51 -20.13
N GLU A 114 -10.63 -2.66 -21.46
CA GLU A 114 -9.45 -2.63 -22.32
C GLU A 114 -8.76 -1.25 -22.27
N GLU A 115 -9.55 -0.17 -22.33
CA GLU A 115 -9.06 1.21 -22.18
C GLU A 115 -8.37 1.41 -20.82
N ALA A 116 -8.97 0.92 -19.73
CA ALA A 116 -8.39 1.02 -18.39
C ALA A 116 -7.05 0.23 -18.28
N VAL A 117 -6.96 -0.94 -18.92
CA VAL A 117 -5.71 -1.72 -19.01
C VAL A 117 -4.65 -0.96 -19.79
N GLU A 118 -5.02 -0.39 -20.92
CA GLU A 118 -4.10 0.36 -21.78
C GLU A 118 -3.60 1.64 -21.10
N SER A 119 -4.50 2.39 -20.43
CA SER A 119 -4.13 3.58 -19.65
C SER A 119 -3.14 3.22 -18.54
N ALA A 120 -3.42 2.18 -17.76
CA ALA A 120 -2.54 1.73 -16.69
C ALA A 120 -1.15 1.30 -17.20
N LEU A 121 -1.09 0.62 -18.34
CA LEU A 121 0.17 0.25 -18.99
C LEU A 121 0.96 1.51 -19.44
N ARG A 122 0.26 2.51 -19.94
CA ARG A 122 0.85 3.77 -20.39
C ARG A 122 1.37 4.60 -19.21
N GLU A 123 0.57 4.75 -18.17
CA GLU A 123 0.91 5.49 -16.94
C GLU A 123 2.14 4.91 -16.22
N THR A 124 2.32 3.59 -16.29
CA THR A 124 3.47 2.91 -15.67
C THR A 124 4.67 2.73 -16.61
N GLY A 125 4.57 3.19 -17.88
CA GLY A 125 5.60 2.99 -18.89
C GLY A 125 5.81 1.51 -19.27
N MET A 126 4.76 0.68 -19.16
CA MET A 126 4.82 -0.75 -19.44
C MET A 126 4.19 -1.15 -20.77
N LEU A 127 3.77 -0.18 -21.60
CA LEU A 127 3.06 -0.44 -22.86
C LEU A 127 3.93 -1.27 -23.82
N ASP A 128 5.20 -0.91 -24.00
CA ASP A 128 6.15 -1.63 -24.89
C ASP A 128 6.49 -3.04 -24.39
N CYS A 129 6.24 -3.29 -23.10
CA CYS A 129 6.44 -4.59 -22.48
C CYS A 129 5.14 -5.43 -22.39
N ALA A 130 4.01 -4.92 -22.88
CA ALA A 130 2.68 -5.52 -22.67
C ALA A 130 2.58 -6.99 -23.13
N ALA A 131 3.26 -7.35 -24.21
CA ALA A 131 3.29 -8.72 -24.76
C ALA A 131 4.38 -9.62 -24.14
N ARG A 132 5.29 -9.07 -23.33
CA ARG A 132 6.37 -9.83 -22.70
C ARG A 132 5.85 -10.63 -21.50
N GLU A 133 6.45 -11.80 -21.26
CA GLU A 133 6.18 -12.58 -20.05
C GLU A 133 6.80 -11.91 -18.81
N LEU A 134 6.09 -11.97 -17.68
CA LEU A 134 6.56 -11.42 -16.40
C LEU A 134 7.92 -11.98 -15.97
N ARG A 135 8.19 -13.26 -16.29
CA ARG A 135 9.44 -13.93 -15.93
C ARG A 135 10.67 -13.34 -16.64
N THR A 136 10.48 -12.71 -17.80
CA THR A 136 11.56 -12.11 -18.60
C THR A 136 11.88 -10.68 -18.21
N LEU A 137 11.13 -10.09 -17.28
CA LEU A 137 11.28 -8.71 -16.84
C LEU A 137 12.33 -8.57 -15.74
N SER A 138 12.97 -7.40 -15.66
CA SER A 138 13.76 -7.00 -14.48
C SER A 138 12.86 -6.84 -13.24
N GLY A 139 13.47 -6.79 -12.04
CA GLY A 139 12.74 -6.56 -10.79
C GLY A 139 11.89 -5.29 -10.83
N GLY A 140 12.47 -4.17 -11.28
CA GLY A 140 11.77 -2.90 -11.42
C GLY A 140 10.63 -2.94 -12.44
N GLN A 141 10.84 -3.58 -13.59
CA GLN A 141 9.77 -3.76 -14.59
C GLN A 141 8.63 -4.63 -14.06
N ARG A 142 8.95 -5.70 -13.31
CA ARG A 142 7.92 -6.53 -12.63
C ARG A 142 7.10 -5.71 -11.65
N GLN A 143 7.77 -4.87 -10.85
CA GLN A 143 7.10 -3.96 -9.92
C GLN A 143 6.12 -3.05 -10.64
N LYS A 144 6.56 -2.39 -11.74
CA LYS A 144 5.71 -1.54 -12.57
C LYS A 144 4.51 -2.30 -13.17
N ALA A 145 4.69 -3.55 -13.58
CA ALA A 145 3.59 -4.38 -14.10
C ALA A 145 2.52 -4.66 -13.03
N TYR A 146 2.93 -4.96 -11.78
CA TYR A 146 1.99 -5.14 -10.67
C TYR A 146 1.30 -3.83 -10.27
N LEU A 147 2.00 -2.70 -10.34
CA LEU A 147 1.39 -1.38 -10.14
C LEU A 147 0.38 -1.06 -11.25
N ALA A 148 0.68 -1.37 -12.51
CA ALA A 148 -0.27 -1.24 -13.60
C ALA A 148 -1.55 -2.04 -13.33
N MET A 149 -1.44 -3.27 -12.82
CA MET A 149 -2.60 -4.08 -12.41
C MET A 149 -3.42 -3.38 -11.32
N LEU A 150 -2.75 -2.83 -10.30
CA LEU A 150 -3.39 -2.11 -9.20
C LEU A 150 -4.08 -0.83 -9.70
N ILE A 151 -3.47 -0.08 -10.63
CA ILE A 151 -4.07 1.11 -11.26
C ILE A 151 -5.26 0.73 -12.14
N ALA A 152 -5.12 -0.31 -12.97
CA ALA A 152 -6.21 -0.80 -13.82
C ALA A 152 -7.43 -1.25 -12.99
N GLN A 153 -7.25 -1.70 -11.75
CA GLN A 153 -8.35 -2.01 -10.84
C GLN A 153 -9.23 -0.79 -10.55
N GLY A 154 -8.69 0.43 -10.61
CA GLY A 154 -9.45 1.67 -10.50
C GLY A 154 -10.00 1.96 -9.11
N ALA A 155 -9.52 1.28 -8.06
CA ALA A 155 -9.97 1.48 -6.69
C ALA A 155 -9.65 2.88 -6.17
N GLN A 156 -10.47 3.37 -5.23
CA GLN A 156 -10.23 4.65 -4.54
C GLN A 156 -9.10 4.52 -3.51
N ASN A 157 -9.01 3.38 -2.84
CA ASN A 157 -8.05 3.14 -1.77
C ASN A 157 -6.96 2.16 -2.25
N LEU A 158 -5.69 2.55 -2.14
CA LEU A 158 -4.54 1.79 -2.60
C LEU A 158 -3.63 1.48 -1.41
N LEU A 159 -3.45 0.21 -1.09
CA LEU A 159 -2.56 -0.26 -0.04
C LEU A 159 -1.39 -1.01 -0.65
N LEU A 160 -0.16 -0.61 -0.27
CA LEU A 160 1.07 -1.18 -0.81
C LEU A 160 1.96 -1.64 0.36
N ASP A 161 2.26 -2.93 0.39
CA ASP A 161 3.12 -3.52 1.41
C ASP A 161 4.55 -3.63 0.88
N GLU A 162 5.44 -2.74 1.35
CA GLU A 162 6.85 -2.63 0.97
C GLU A 162 7.10 -2.58 -0.56
N PRO A 163 6.47 -1.67 -1.29
CA PRO A 163 6.53 -1.67 -2.75
C PRO A 163 7.91 -1.28 -3.31
N MET A 164 8.82 -0.74 -2.48
CA MET A 164 10.14 -0.26 -2.89
C MET A 164 11.26 -1.26 -2.65
N THR A 165 10.99 -2.37 -1.99
CA THR A 165 11.99 -3.41 -1.69
C THR A 165 12.60 -3.96 -2.97
N TYR A 166 13.94 -4.05 -3.02
CA TYR A 166 14.73 -4.48 -4.19
C TYR A 166 14.69 -3.55 -5.41
N LEU A 167 14.20 -2.31 -5.28
CA LEU A 167 14.30 -1.30 -6.33
C LEU A 167 15.57 -0.45 -6.14
N ASP A 168 16.24 -0.13 -7.24
CA ASP A 168 17.27 0.91 -7.23
C ASP A 168 16.64 2.31 -7.06
N VAL A 169 17.49 3.29 -6.76
CA VAL A 169 17.07 4.68 -6.46
C VAL A 169 16.20 5.27 -7.57
N ARG A 170 16.56 5.01 -8.84
CA ARG A 170 15.80 5.53 -9.98
C ARG A 170 14.36 4.99 -9.99
N HIS A 171 14.21 3.67 -9.85
CA HIS A 171 12.89 3.03 -9.85
C HIS A 171 12.07 3.39 -8.60
N GLN A 172 12.74 3.66 -7.46
CA GLN A 172 12.06 4.17 -6.25
C GLN A 172 11.47 5.57 -6.51
N LEU A 173 12.22 6.48 -7.14
CA LEU A 173 11.74 7.82 -7.47
C LEU A 173 10.57 7.77 -8.47
N GLU A 174 10.69 6.98 -9.55
CA GLU A 174 9.62 6.79 -10.52
C GLU A 174 8.33 6.24 -9.86
N LEU A 175 8.47 5.31 -8.91
CA LEU A 175 7.33 4.80 -8.13
C LEU A 175 6.70 5.89 -7.27
N LEU A 176 7.51 6.69 -6.56
CA LEU A 176 7.01 7.78 -5.72
C LEU A 176 6.26 8.83 -6.54
N GLU A 177 6.79 9.23 -7.70
CA GLU A 177 6.12 10.16 -8.62
C GLU A 177 4.73 9.62 -9.03
N LEU A 178 4.65 8.33 -9.38
CA LEU A 178 3.39 7.69 -9.72
C LEU A 178 2.40 7.68 -8.55
N LEU A 179 2.85 7.32 -7.33
CA LEU A 179 2.00 7.30 -6.14
C LEU A 179 1.53 8.71 -5.75
N ARG A 180 2.39 9.73 -5.92
CA ARG A 180 2.01 11.14 -5.73
C ARG A 180 0.95 11.58 -6.73
N ALA A 181 1.10 11.21 -8.00
CA ALA A 181 0.09 11.51 -9.02
C ALA A 181 -1.29 10.87 -8.68
N LEU A 182 -1.30 9.64 -8.17
CA LEU A 182 -2.52 8.97 -7.71
C LEU A 182 -3.14 9.68 -6.49
N ARG A 183 -2.31 10.12 -5.53
CA ARG A 183 -2.75 10.94 -4.40
C ARG A 183 -3.35 12.27 -4.88
N ASP A 184 -2.68 12.95 -5.81
CA ASP A 184 -3.14 14.25 -6.36
C ASP A 184 -4.45 14.11 -7.13
N ALA A 185 -4.70 12.92 -7.69
CA ALA A 185 -6.01 12.54 -8.25
C ALA A 185 -7.07 12.22 -7.18
N GLY A 186 -6.77 12.46 -5.89
CA GLY A 186 -7.70 12.31 -4.78
C GLY A 186 -7.77 10.91 -4.18
N LYS A 187 -6.91 9.97 -4.58
CA LYS A 187 -6.90 8.61 -4.02
C LYS A 187 -6.31 8.57 -2.61
N CYS A 188 -6.81 7.66 -1.78
CA CYS A 188 -6.17 7.27 -0.53
C CYS A 188 -5.02 6.31 -0.84
N VAL A 189 -3.78 6.70 -0.55
CA VAL A 189 -2.60 5.88 -0.80
C VAL A 189 -1.91 5.56 0.53
N VAL A 190 -1.74 4.28 0.83
CA VAL A 190 -1.08 3.80 2.05
C VAL A 190 0.10 2.92 1.65
N MET A 191 1.27 3.21 2.17
CA MET A 191 2.49 2.48 1.82
C MET A 191 3.28 2.12 3.07
N VAL A 192 3.57 0.82 3.24
CA VAL A 192 4.53 0.36 4.25
C VAL A 192 5.94 0.63 3.76
N MET A 193 6.77 1.25 4.61
CA MET A 193 8.16 1.58 4.32
C MET A 193 9.09 1.23 5.48
N HIS A 194 10.37 0.97 5.14
CA HIS A 194 11.44 0.81 6.13
C HIS A 194 12.34 2.04 6.24
N ASP A 195 12.48 2.80 5.16
CA ASP A 195 13.30 4.01 5.14
C ASP A 195 12.51 5.19 5.72
N LEU A 196 12.92 5.61 6.94
CA LEU A 196 12.28 6.70 7.67
C LEU A 196 12.50 8.06 6.99
N ALA A 197 13.69 8.29 6.44
CA ALA A 197 14.00 9.55 5.78
C ALA A 197 13.15 9.72 4.52
N LEU A 198 13.10 8.65 3.71
CA LEU A 198 12.27 8.63 2.51
C LEU A 198 10.76 8.71 2.84
N ALA A 199 10.32 8.09 3.94
CA ALA A 199 8.92 8.18 4.39
C ALA A 199 8.53 9.62 4.77
N CYS A 200 9.43 10.35 5.45
CA CYS A 200 9.22 11.75 5.80
C CYS A 200 9.19 12.70 4.60
N GLU A 201 9.96 12.38 3.56
CA GLU A 201 10.02 13.18 2.33
C GLU A 201 8.84 12.86 1.39
N ALA A 202 8.47 11.58 1.30
CA ALA A 202 7.49 11.11 0.34
C ALA A 202 6.05 11.31 0.79
N GLY A 203 5.78 11.07 2.09
CA GLY A 203 4.44 11.03 2.66
C GLY A 203 3.88 12.40 3.04
N ASP A 204 2.55 12.53 2.95
CA ASP A 204 1.83 13.63 3.59
C ASP A 204 1.67 13.34 5.09
N ARG A 205 1.42 12.08 5.44
CA ARG A 205 1.26 11.58 6.81
C ARG A 205 2.17 10.39 7.06
N ALA A 206 2.53 10.21 8.32
CA ALA A 206 3.22 9.00 8.80
C ALA A 206 2.44 8.39 9.98
N LEU A 207 2.26 7.07 9.93
CA LEU A 207 1.81 6.25 11.03
C LEU A 207 3.00 5.40 11.50
N LEU A 208 3.55 5.70 12.68
CA LEU A 208 4.60 4.90 13.29
C LEU A 208 3.96 3.90 14.25
N LEU A 209 4.04 2.62 13.90
CA LEU A 209 3.60 1.52 14.76
C LEU A 209 4.78 1.00 15.61
N HIS A 210 4.54 0.84 16.90
CA HIS A 210 5.48 0.25 17.84
C HIS A 210 4.71 -0.65 18.82
N GLU A 211 5.16 -1.89 18.98
CA GLU A 211 4.52 -2.87 19.88
C GLU A 211 3.00 -2.99 19.71
N GLY A 212 2.54 -2.97 18.47
CA GLY A 212 1.13 -3.10 18.12
C GLY A 212 0.27 -1.85 18.38
N ALA A 213 0.87 -0.72 18.73
CA ALA A 213 0.16 0.54 18.98
C ALA A 213 0.69 1.67 18.08
N PRO A 214 -0.14 2.69 17.78
CA PRO A 214 0.34 3.90 17.11
C PRO A 214 1.16 4.74 18.13
N LEU A 215 2.45 4.86 17.87
CA LEU A 215 3.34 5.75 18.64
C LEU A 215 3.35 7.17 18.07
N TYR A 216 3.14 7.30 16.76
CA TYR A 216 2.97 8.57 16.06
C TYR A 216 1.92 8.43 14.95
N ASP A 217 1.04 9.38 14.86
CA ASP A 217 0.11 9.56 13.72
C ASP A 217 -0.03 11.05 13.43
N GLY A 218 0.59 11.51 12.34
CA GLY A 218 0.64 12.94 12.04
C GLY A 218 1.34 13.25 10.71
N PRO A 219 1.66 14.54 10.46
CA PRO A 219 2.40 14.96 9.27
C PRO A 219 3.74 14.23 9.14
N ALA A 220 4.02 13.65 7.97
CA ALA A 220 5.24 12.86 7.76
C ALA A 220 6.53 13.66 8.04
N ALA A 221 6.56 14.93 7.62
CA ALA A 221 7.70 15.83 7.82
C ALA A 221 8.04 16.08 9.31
N ALA A 222 7.08 15.91 10.23
CA ALA A 222 7.29 16.12 11.65
C ALA A 222 7.74 14.85 12.40
N LEU A 223 7.70 13.68 11.77
CA LEU A 223 8.02 12.39 12.41
C LEU A 223 9.41 12.38 13.04
N LEU A 224 10.44 12.82 12.31
CA LEU A 224 11.83 12.79 12.81
C LEU A 224 12.05 13.71 14.01
N ALA A 225 11.30 14.80 14.11
CA ALA A 225 11.37 15.76 15.22
C ALA A 225 10.52 15.37 16.43
N SER A 226 9.68 14.34 16.31
CA SER A 226 8.71 13.96 17.35
C SER A 226 9.33 13.26 18.57
N GLY A 227 10.56 12.76 18.47
CA GLY A 227 11.18 11.89 19.48
C GLY A 227 10.68 10.42 19.42
N CYS A 228 9.60 10.14 18.69
CA CYS A 228 9.03 8.80 18.61
C CYS A 228 9.95 7.79 17.89
N VAL A 229 10.80 8.29 16.96
CA VAL A 229 11.79 7.46 16.27
C VAL A 229 12.82 6.91 17.26
N GLU A 230 13.28 7.73 18.22
CA GLU A 230 14.19 7.27 19.27
C GLU A 230 13.54 6.18 20.11
N THR A 231 12.32 6.39 20.54
CA THR A 231 11.56 5.40 21.33
C THR A 231 11.38 4.09 20.57
N ALA A 232 11.03 4.15 19.28
CA ALA A 232 10.71 2.95 18.51
C ALA A 232 11.94 2.16 18.04
N PHE A 233 13.02 2.86 17.70
CA PHE A 233 14.18 2.24 17.03
C PHE A 233 15.49 2.30 17.84
N GLY A 234 15.54 3.04 18.96
CA GLY A 234 16.76 3.27 19.73
C GLY A 234 17.81 4.08 18.96
N VAL A 235 17.38 4.94 18.03
CA VAL A 235 18.27 5.78 17.20
C VAL A 235 17.77 7.21 17.15
N ARG A 236 18.69 8.18 17.11
CA ARG A 236 18.37 9.60 16.97
C ARG A 236 18.64 10.08 15.54
N PRO A 237 17.75 10.87 14.95
CA PRO A 237 18.06 11.59 13.73
C PRO A 237 19.14 12.63 14.00
N ARG A 238 20.18 12.70 13.15
CA ARG A 238 21.16 13.79 13.20
C ARG A 238 20.59 15.08 12.58
N PRO A 239 21.09 16.25 12.99
CA PRO A 239 20.77 17.49 12.31
C PRO A 239 21.03 17.38 10.81
N GLY A 240 19.98 17.63 9.97
CA GLY A 240 20.03 17.41 8.52
C GLY A 240 19.22 16.21 8.02
N GLY A 241 18.62 15.40 8.90
CA GLY A 241 17.50 14.51 8.60
C GLY A 241 17.78 13.17 7.90
N VAL A 242 18.99 12.97 7.35
CA VAL A 242 19.30 11.79 6.50
C VAL A 242 20.14 10.72 7.22
N ARG A 243 20.68 11.05 8.40
CA ARG A 243 21.57 10.15 9.16
C ARG A 243 21.04 9.91 10.56
N PHE A 244 21.24 8.70 11.04
CA PHE A 244 20.87 8.29 12.40
C PHE A 244 22.12 7.92 13.21
N GLU A 245 22.04 8.05 14.53
CA GLU A 245 23.04 7.56 15.48
C GLU A 245 22.33 6.76 16.58
N ARG A 246 23.06 5.89 17.27
CA ARG A 246 22.48 5.17 18.42
C ARG A 246 22.14 6.16 19.53
N ALA A 247 20.98 5.96 20.11
CA ALA A 247 20.52 6.73 21.26
C ALA A 247 21.30 6.36 22.53
#